data_ddbb2bfc1f00afd807e7eaa665aef49e
#
_entry.id   ddbb2bfc1f00afd807e7eaa665aef49e
#
_cell.length_a   1.000
_cell.length_b   1.000
_cell.length_c   1.000
_cell.angle_alpha   90.00
_cell.angle_beta   90.00
_cell.angle_gamma   90.00
#
_symmetry.space_group_name_H-M   'P 1'
#
loop_
_entity.id
_entity.type
_entity.pdbx_description
1 polymer ?
#
loop_
_entity_poly.entity_id
_entity_poly.type
_entity_poly.pdbx_seq_one_letter_code
_entity_poly.pdbx_strand_id
1 'polypeptide(L)'
;FIRGAQRIGGFGGKSDLLATCQTYTGNPGCYINNARYIDESTPAKIKSTFSEWIDNTPYVLTILPSDKLATNESTVDRSKGIPYPTEKISFKFPSLQTAELSNGAKVVLAERKNIPLVEMNIQFDFGYAQEDADQIGYTNFMMDMLNEGTKKYSSLEFDEVLDSLGANMGFGSDLDTSYVSISSLKSNLDETLDLAKEAIMFPTFPKTEIARIKNQTLAALRRAEFQPSSVAFRNIGNLL
;
A
#
# COMPACT_ATOMS: atom_id res chain seq x y z
N PHE A 1 12.25 3.68 5.09
CA PHE A 1 13.16 4.68 4.49
C PHE A 1 13.35 4.43 2.98
N ILE A 2 13.80 3.24 2.56
CA ILE A 2 14.08 2.90 1.15
C ILE A 2 12.83 3.07 0.27
N ARG A 3 11.65 2.65 0.71
CA ARG A 3 10.38 2.89 0.00
C ARG A 3 10.03 4.37 -0.10
N GLY A 4 10.35 5.18 0.90
CA GLY A 4 10.22 6.64 0.82
C GLY A 4 11.10 7.25 -0.26
N ALA A 5 12.29 6.67 -0.51
CA ALA A 5 13.19 7.10 -1.57
C ALA A 5 12.67 6.83 -3.00
N GLN A 6 11.73 5.88 -3.18
CA GLN A 6 11.06 5.67 -4.48
C GLN A 6 10.27 6.91 -4.93
N ARG A 7 9.72 7.67 -4.00
CA ARG A 7 8.95 8.88 -4.26
C ARG A 7 9.81 10.12 -4.51
N ILE A 8 11.10 9.97 -4.72
CA ILE A 8 12.03 11.08 -4.97
C ILE A 8 11.71 11.80 -6.31
N GLY A 9 10.98 11.16 -7.22
CA GLY A 9 10.45 11.80 -8.42
C GLY A 9 8.93 11.93 -8.37
N GLY A 10 8.37 13.08 -8.76
CA GLY A 10 6.94 13.30 -8.86
C GLY A 10 6.36 14.16 -7.71
N PHE A 11 5.02 14.30 -7.71
CA PHE A 11 4.28 15.08 -6.73
C PHE A 11 4.35 14.38 -5.35
N GLY A 12 4.66 15.14 -4.30
CA GLY A 12 4.86 14.57 -2.97
C GLY A 12 6.22 13.88 -2.76
N GLY A 13 7.17 14.06 -3.69
CA GLY A 13 8.46 13.40 -3.64
C GLY A 13 9.59 14.23 -3.03
N LYS A 14 10.71 14.31 -3.75
CA LYS A 14 11.94 14.94 -3.25
C LYS A 14 11.79 16.39 -2.83
N SER A 15 11.03 17.19 -3.58
CA SER A 15 10.77 18.59 -3.26
C SER A 15 10.07 18.75 -1.91
N ASP A 16 9.07 17.92 -1.63
CA ASP A 16 8.31 17.99 -0.38
C ASP A 16 9.16 17.54 0.80
N LEU A 17 9.97 16.51 0.63
CA LEU A 17 10.91 16.04 1.64
C LEU A 17 11.90 17.15 2.04
N LEU A 18 12.52 17.80 1.05
CA LEU A 18 13.47 18.88 1.25
C LEU A 18 12.80 20.13 1.85
N ALA A 19 11.59 20.48 1.35
CA ALA A 19 10.81 21.60 1.87
C ALA A 19 10.36 21.37 3.31
N THR A 20 9.88 20.19 3.65
CA THR A 20 9.52 19.79 5.02
C THR A 20 10.71 19.91 5.95
N CYS A 21 11.84 19.33 5.56
CA CYS A 21 13.08 19.45 6.33
C CYS A 21 13.49 20.91 6.52
N GLN A 22 13.48 21.72 5.46
CA GLN A 22 13.83 23.14 5.56
C GLN A 22 12.88 23.91 6.48
N THR A 23 11.58 23.67 6.37
CA THR A 23 10.56 24.40 7.13
C THR A 23 10.64 24.11 8.63
N TYR A 24 10.77 22.85 9.00
CA TYR A 24 10.71 22.45 10.41
C TYR A 24 12.05 22.44 11.13
N THR A 25 13.17 22.31 10.41
CA THR A 25 14.49 22.17 11.03
C THR A 25 15.52 23.21 10.55
N GLY A 26 15.18 24.02 9.54
CA GLY A 26 16.12 24.94 8.89
C GLY A 26 17.21 24.23 8.07
N ASN A 27 17.13 22.92 7.91
CA ASN A 27 18.13 22.11 7.19
C ASN A 27 17.45 21.14 6.22
N PRO A 28 17.55 21.36 4.90
CA PRO A 28 16.91 20.48 3.90
C PRO A 28 17.43 19.04 3.91
N GLY A 29 18.61 18.80 4.52
CA GLY A 29 19.20 17.47 4.70
C GLY A 29 18.74 16.71 5.95
N CYS A 30 17.73 17.17 6.69
CA CYS A 30 17.29 16.56 7.95
C CYS A 30 16.91 15.07 7.79
N TYR A 31 16.48 14.63 6.63
CA TYR A 31 16.13 13.24 6.33
C TYR A 31 17.31 12.27 6.55
N ILE A 32 18.55 12.73 6.38
CA ILE A 32 19.75 11.94 6.65
C ILE A 32 19.86 11.67 8.16
N ASN A 33 19.53 12.67 8.99
CA ASN A 33 19.50 12.50 10.45
C ASN A 33 18.38 11.53 10.86
N ASN A 34 17.22 11.59 10.22
CA ASN A 34 16.12 10.66 10.49
C ASN A 34 16.53 9.20 10.22
N ALA A 35 17.24 8.95 9.12
CA ALA A 35 17.78 7.63 8.81
C ALA A 35 18.77 7.16 9.90
N ARG A 36 19.69 8.05 10.33
CA ARG A 36 20.64 7.74 11.40
C ARG A 36 19.94 7.46 12.73
N TYR A 37 18.90 8.23 13.10
CA TYR A 37 18.14 8.01 14.33
C TYR A 37 17.43 6.64 14.33
N ILE A 38 16.94 6.20 13.18
CA ILE A 38 16.36 4.86 13.04
C ILE A 38 17.44 3.80 13.27
N ASP A 39 18.58 3.94 12.62
CA ASP A 39 19.71 3.01 12.69
C ASP A 39 20.31 2.91 14.12
N GLU A 40 20.35 4.04 14.83
CA GLU A 40 20.82 4.12 16.22
C GLU A 40 19.74 3.78 17.27
N SER A 41 18.52 3.44 16.87
CA SER A 41 17.42 3.17 17.79
C SER A 41 17.63 1.87 18.56
N THR A 42 17.33 1.94 19.85
CA THR A 42 17.31 0.78 20.74
C THR A 42 16.01 0.75 21.53
N PRO A 43 15.55 -0.40 22.03
CA PRO A 43 14.35 -0.47 22.88
C PRO A 43 14.39 0.50 24.07
N ALA A 44 15.57 0.70 24.67
CA ALA A 44 15.74 1.61 25.78
C ALA A 44 15.56 3.09 25.35
N LYS A 45 16.13 3.50 24.21
CA LYS A 45 15.94 4.86 23.66
C LYS A 45 14.48 5.10 23.29
N ILE A 46 13.82 4.13 22.63
CA ILE A 46 12.40 4.24 22.27
C ILE A 46 11.54 4.41 23.53
N LYS A 47 11.77 3.58 24.56
CA LYS A 47 11.05 3.67 25.83
C LYS A 47 11.26 5.02 26.54
N SER A 48 12.49 5.53 26.59
CA SER A 48 12.76 6.82 27.23
C SER A 48 12.09 7.98 26.49
N THR A 49 12.14 7.98 25.15
CA THR A 49 11.47 9.00 24.34
C THR A 49 9.94 8.93 24.49
N PHE A 50 9.37 7.73 24.56
CA PHE A 50 7.94 7.58 24.83
C PHE A 50 7.56 8.18 26.18
N SER A 51 8.32 7.87 27.25
CA SER A 51 8.04 8.41 28.59
C SER A 51 8.20 9.92 28.64
N GLU A 52 9.13 10.49 27.88
CA GLU A 52 9.35 11.95 27.84
C GLU A 52 8.21 12.69 27.12
N TRP A 53 7.69 12.15 26.02
CA TRP A 53 6.80 12.88 25.14
C TRP A 53 5.34 12.42 25.17
N ILE A 54 5.08 11.16 25.40
CA ILE A 54 3.75 10.55 25.27
C ILE A 54 3.13 10.25 26.64
N ASP A 55 3.94 9.81 27.61
CA ASP A 55 3.48 9.46 28.97
C ASP A 55 3.22 10.70 29.83
N ASN A 56 2.69 11.75 29.22
CA ASN A 56 2.30 12.99 29.85
C ASN A 56 0.78 13.18 29.79
N THR A 57 0.26 14.14 30.56
CA THR A 57 -1.16 14.49 30.50
C THR A 57 -1.54 14.93 29.09
N PRO A 58 -2.45 14.23 28.40
CA PRO A 58 -2.80 14.56 27.03
C PRO A 58 -3.60 15.87 26.95
N TYR A 59 -3.34 16.66 25.93
CA TYR A 59 -4.25 17.74 25.55
C TYR A 59 -5.42 17.15 24.76
N VAL A 60 -6.63 17.34 25.26
CA VAL A 60 -7.85 16.84 24.63
C VAL A 60 -8.55 17.99 23.90
N LEU A 61 -8.55 17.97 22.57
CA LEU A 61 -9.33 18.89 21.74
C LEU A 61 -10.62 18.21 21.30
N THR A 62 -11.75 18.79 21.72
CA THR A 62 -13.06 18.34 21.26
C THR A 62 -13.57 19.27 20.17
N ILE A 63 -13.81 18.74 18.97
CA ILE A 63 -14.37 19.49 17.84
C ILE A 63 -15.85 19.19 17.77
N LEU A 64 -16.67 20.23 17.93
CA LEU A 64 -18.13 20.13 17.82
C LEU A 64 -18.56 20.64 16.44
N PRO A 65 -19.67 20.12 15.89
CA PRO A 65 -20.27 20.66 14.68
C PRO A 65 -20.60 22.16 14.87
N SER A 66 -20.30 22.96 13.85
CA SER A 66 -20.64 24.39 13.83
C SER A 66 -21.52 24.70 12.63
N ASP A 67 -22.60 25.44 12.86
CA ASP A 67 -23.52 25.91 11.81
C ASP A 67 -22.92 27.05 10.95
N LYS A 68 -21.80 27.62 11.35
CA LYS A 68 -21.13 28.71 10.64
C LYS A 68 -19.72 28.32 10.24
N LEU A 69 -19.49 28.29 8.93
CA LEU A 69 -18.14 28.22 8.36
C LEU A 69 -17.52 29.62 8.44
N ALA A 70 -16.45 29.76 9.23
CA ALA A 70 -15.61 30.94 9.15
C ALA A 70 -14.64 30.77 7.98
N THR A 71 -14.85 31.53 6.91
CA THR A 71 -13.88 31.59 5.81
C THR A 71 -13.02 32.84 5.99
N ASN A 72 -11.72 32.63 6.11
CA ASN A 72 -10.77 33.73 5.98
C ASN A 72 -10.47 33.96 4.52
N GLU A 73 -10.52 35.22 4.07
CA GLU A 73 -10.08 35.59 2.73
C GLU A 73 -8.59 35.26 2.55
N SER A 74 -8.28 34.55 1.46
CA SER A 74 -6.89 34.26 1.12
C SER A 74 -6.17 35.52 0.65
N THR A 75 -5.09 35.89 1.31
CA THR A 75 -4.22 37.01 0.90
C THR A 75 -3.24 36.62 -0.23
N VAL A 76 -3.28 35.36 -0.67
CA VAL A 76 -2.38 34.87 -1.71
C VAL A 76 -2.87 35.34 -3.09
N ASP A 77 -2.05 36.13 -3.77
CA ASP A 77 -2.30 36.51 -5.17
C ASP A 77 -2.13 35.31 -6.11
N ARG A 78 -3.23 34.85 -6.68
CA ARG A 78 -3.28 33.76 -7.65
C ARG A 78 -3.53 34.22 -9.07
N SER A 79 -3.47 35.55 -9.33
CA SER A 79 -3.75 36.12 -10.64
C SER A 79 -2.79 35.65 -11.75
N LYS A 80 -1.58 35.26 -11.38
CA LYS A 80 -0.56 34.77 -12.31
C LYS A 80 -0.70 33.28 -12.67
N GLY A 81 -1.70 32.61 -12.09
CA GLY A 81 -1.90 31.17 -12.31
C GLY A 81 -0.76 30.29 -11.76
N ILE A 82 -0.78 29.02 -12.13
CA ILE A 82 0.28 28.05 -11.79
C ILE A 82 1.36 28.16 -12.89
N PRO A 83 2.66 28.27 -12.51
CA PRO A 83 3.72 28.26 -13.51
C PRO A 83 3.75 26.90 -14.25
N TYR A 84 3.62 26.96 -15.56
CA TYR A 84 3.74 25.79 -16.41
C TYR A 84 5.21 25.57 -16.79
N PRO A 85 5.68 24.33 -16.85
CA PRO A 85 7.00 24.02 -17.37
C PRO A 85 7.07 24.43 -18.85
N THR A 86 8.09 25.16 -19.21
CA THR A 86 8.33 25.63 -20.60
C THR A 86 8.93 24.55 -21.49
N GLU A 87 9.50 23.51 -20.89
CA GLU A 87 10.10 22.39 -21.63
C GLU A 87 9.17 21.17 -21.65
N LYS A 88 9.03 20.54 -22.81
CA LYS A 88 8.34 19.25 -22.93
C LYS A 88 9.18 18.19 -22.25
N ILE A 89 8.62 17.59 -21.20
CA ILE A 89 9.23 16.42 -20.56
C ILE A 89 9.20 15.26 -21.57
N SER A 90 10.37 14.84 -22.04
CA SER A 90 10.48 13.60 -22.82
C SER A 90 10.58 12.40 -21.87
N PHE A 91 9.67 11.48 -21.99
CA PHE A 91 9.69 10.23 -21.24
C PHE A 91 10.24 9.11 -22.14
N LYS A 92 11.27 8.44 -21.67
CA LYS A 92 11.81 7.25 -22.33
C LYS A 92 11.41 6.02 -21.52
N PHE A 93 10.62 5.16 -22.12
CA PHE A 93 10.26 3.88 -21.50
C PHE A 93 11.51 3.03 -21.30
N PRO A 94 11.64 2.31 -20.16
CA PRO A 94 12.70 1.33 -20.00
C PRO A 94 12.54 0.20 -21.02
N SER A 95 13.65 -0.39 -21.43
CA SER A 95 13.61 -1.59 -22.27
C SER A 95 13.03 -2.77 -21.48
N LEU A 96 12.08 -3.47 -22.07
CA LEU A 96 11.50 -4.67 -21.48
C LEU A 96 12.32 -5.90 -21.89
N GLN A 97 12.58 -6.76 -20.92
CA GLN A 97 13.14 -8.09 -21.13
C GLN A 97 12.00 -9.10 -20.95
N THR A 98 11.93 -10.10 -21.80
CA THR A 98 10.91 -11.15 -21.74
C THR A 98 11.55 -12.51 -21.62
N ALA A 99 10.95 -13.38 -20.82
CA ALA A 99 11.35 -14.78 -20.68
C ALA A 99 10.12 -15.65 -20.49
N GLU A 100 10.28 -16.95 -20.62
CA GLU A 100 9.26 -17.95 -20.32
C GLU A 100 9.85 -18.97 -19.35
N LEU A 101 9.09 -19.28 -18.30
CA LEU A 101 9.47 -20.28 -17.33
C LEU A 101 9.15 -21.70 -17.84
N SER A 102 9.73 -22.72 -17.23
CA SER A 102 9.54 -24.12 -17.62
C SER A 102 8.06 -24.60 -17.55
N ASN A 103 7.25 -23.90 -16.77
CA ASN A 103 5.80 -24.18 -16.66
C ASN A 103 4.95 -23.36 -17.65
N GLY A 104 5.57 -22.63 -18.60
CA GLY A 104 4.90 -21.79 -19.59
C GLY A 104 4.52 -20.39 -19.11
N ALA A 105 4.82 -20.03 -17.87
CA ALA A 105 4.53 -18.67 -17.36
C ALA A 105 5.45 -17.64 -18.04
N LYS A 106 4.86 -16.56 -18.54
CA LYS A 106 5.59 -15.46 -19.19
C LYS A 106 6.08 -14.48 -18.12
N VAL A 107 7.34 -14.09 -18.23
CA VAL A 107 7.98 -13.09 -17.36
C VAL A 107 8.32 -11.86 -18.19
N VAL A 108 7.92 -10.69 -17.72
CA VAL A 108 8.28 -9.39 -18.30
C VAL A 108 9.00 -8.58 -17.25
N LEU A 109 10.23 -8.18 -17.51
CA LEU A 109 11.08 -7.42 -16.60
C LEU A 109 11.37 -6.03 -17.16
N ALA A 110 11.08 -5.00 -16.35
CA ALA A 110 11.51 -3.62 -16.56
C ALA A 110 12.57 -3.26 -15.52
N GLU A 111 13.84 -3.30 -15.88
CA GLU A 111 14.93 -3.07 -14.93
C GLU A 111 15.11 -1.58 -14.61
N ARG A 112 15.11 -1.25 -13.30
CA ARG A 112 15.44 0.06 -12.73
C ARG A 112 16.50 -0.11 -11.65
N LYS A 113 17.69 0.47 -11.86
CA LYS A 113 18.86 0.26 -10.98
C LYS A 113 18.99 1.30 -9.85
N ASN A 114 18.09 2.27 -9.78
CA ASN A 114 18.24 3.42 -8.89
C ASN A 114 17.93 3.10 -7.41
N ILE A 115 17.15 2.05 -7.17
CA ILE A 115 16.66 1.68 -5.84
C ILE A 115 16.68 0.15 -5.72
N PRO A 116 17.15 -0.42 -4.59
CA PRO A 116 17.22 -1.86 -4.39
C PRO A 116 15.87 -2.46 -3.99
N LEU A 117 14.84 -2.20 -4.79
CA LEU A 117 13.47 -2.71 -4.62
C LEU A 117 13.07 -3.54 -5.83
N VAL A 118 12.29 -4.57 -5.57
CA VAL A 118 11.64 -5.40 -6.59
C VAL A 118 10.14 -5.30 -6.37
N GLU A 119 9.46 -4.84 -7.41
CA GLU A 119 8.00 -4.85 -7.50
C GLU A 119 7.62 -5.95 -8.48
N MET A 120 6.81 -6.91 -8.03
CA MET A 120 6.37 -8.05 -8.83
C MET A 120 4.85 -8.15 -8.79
N ASN A 121 4.27 -8.50 -9.92
CA ASN A 121 2.85 -8.84 -10.01
C ASN A 121 2.72 -10.20 -10.69
N ILE A 122 2.17 -11.18 -9.99
CA ILE A 122 1.85 -12.50 -10.52
C ILE A 122 0.37 -12.46 -10.89
N GLN A 123 0.06 -12.68 -12.16
CA GLN A 123 -1.30 -12.67 -12.67
C GLN A 123 -1.75 -14.08 -13.03
N PHE A 124 -3.00 -14.38 -12.70
CA PHE A 124 -3.69 -15.61 -13.04
C PHE A 124 -4.85 -15.26 -13.97
N ASP A 125 -5.03 -16.07 -15.02
CA ASP A 125 -6.07 -15.88 -16.03
C ASP A 125 -7.43 -16.43 -15.52
N PHE A 126 -7.85 -15.95 -14.36
CA PHE A 126 -9.18 -16.13 -13.83
C PHE A 126 -9.57 -14.93 -12.94
N GLY A 127 -10.82 -14.51 -13.03
CA GLY A 127 -11.38 -13.40 -12.27
C GLY A 127 -12.82 -13.68 -11.87
N TYR A 128 -13.44 -12.75 -11.16
CA TYR A 128 -14.80 -12.94 -10.64
C TYR A 128 -15.90 -12.93 -11.72
N ALA A 129 -15.61 -12.54 -12.98
CA ALA A 129 -16.55 -12.67 -14.08
C ALA A 129 -16.79 -14.14 -14.50
N GLN A 130 -15.91 -15.06 -14.07
CA GLN A 130 -16.04 -16.49 -14.34
C GLN A 130 -16.84 -17.22 -13.26
N GLU A 131 -17.29 -16.51 -12.22
CA GLU A 131 -18.10 -17.07 -11.14
C GLU A 131 -19.53 -17.35 -11.61
N ASP A 132 -20.11 -18.44 -11.12
CA ASP A 132 -21.53 -18.70 -11.28
C ASP A 132 -22.36 -17.68 -10.47
N ALA A 133 -23.59 -17.41 -10.92
CA ALA A 133 -24.43 -16.37 -10.34
C ALA A 133 -24.72 -16.56 -8.83
N ASP A 134 -24.66 -17.79 -8.33
CA ASP A 134 -24.84 -18.17 -6.92
C ASP A 134 -23.52 -18.14 -6.11
N GLN A 135 -22.38 -17.90 -6.78
CA GLN A 135 -21.04 -17.91 -6.19
C GLN A 135 -20.34 -16.55 -6.26
N ILE A 136 -21.07 -15.49 -6.61
CA ILE A 136 -20.51 -14.14 -6.75
C ILE A 136 -19.83 -13.70 -5.46
N GLY A 137 -18.53 -13.39 -5.58
CA GLY A 137 -17.66 -12.91 -4.49
C GLY A 137 -16.76 -13.98 -3.88
N TYR A 138 -16.86 -15.25 -4.30
CA TYR A 138 -15.98 -16.31 -3.78
C TYR A 138 -14.53 -16.11 -4.19
N THR A 139 -14.25 -15.66 -5.40
CA THR A 139 -12.89 -15.41 -5.88
C THR A 139 -12.21 -14.32 -5.05
N ASN A 140 -12.90 -13.19 -4.85
CA ASN A 140 -12.37 -12.13 -3.99
C ASN A 140 -12.15 -12.61 -2.56
N PHE A 141 -13.13 -13.32 -1.99
CA PHE A 141 -13.03 -13.85 -0.64
C PHE A 141 -11.90 -14.87 -0.51
N MET A 142 -11.70 -15.73 -1.52
CA MET A 142 -10.58 -16.68 -1.57
C MET A 142 -9.25 -15.93 -1.60
N MET A 143 -9.12 -14.90 -2.44
CA MET A 143 -7.90 -14.09 -2.53
C MET A 143 -7.58 -13.39 -1.21
N ASP A 144 -8.60 -12.84 -0.54
CA ASP A 144 -8.46 -12.21 0.80
C ASP A 144 -8.04 -13.21 1.89
N MET A 145 -8.23 -14.50 1.66
CA MET A 145 -7.92 -15.55 2.62
C MET A 145 -6.53 -16.19 2.46
N LEU A 146 -5.80 -15.91 1.37
CA LEU A 146 -4.55 -16.60 1.04
C LEU A 146 -3.45 -16.39 2.07
N ASN A 147 -3.38 -15.23 2.71
CA ASN A 147 -2.41 -14.91 3.76
C ASN A 147 -2.96 -15.09 5.19
N GLU A 148 -4.21 -15.49 5.34
CA GLU A 148 -4.87 -15.63 6.64
C GLU A 148 -4.58 -16.96 7.34
N GLY A 149 -3.63 -17.72 6.82
CA GLY A 149 -3.09 -18.95 7.41
C GLY A 149 -2.58 -19.90 6.35
N THR A 150 -1.38 -20.38 6.54
CA THR A 150 -0.71 -21.35 5.68
C THR A 150 -0.37 -22.61 6.49
N LYS A 151 0.19 -23.62 5.83
CA LYS A 151 0.71 -24.79 6.56
C LYS A 151 1.77 -24.46 7.61
N LYS A 152 2.53 -23.38 7.36
CA LYS A 152 3.71 -23.04 8.14
C LYS A 152 3.47 -21.87 9.11
N TYR A 153 2.55 -20.97 8.77
CA TYR A 153 2.31 -19.73 9.50
C TYR A 153 0.82 -19.52 9.77
N SER A 154 0.47 -19.09 10.97
CA SER A 154 -0.82 -18.44 11.23
C SER A 154 -0.88 -17.07 10.53
N SER A 155 -2.05 -16.43 10.48
CA SER A 155 -2.20 -15.09 9.93
C SER A 155 -1.24 -14.07 10.56
N LEU A 156 -1.16 -14.07 11.90
CA LEU A 156 -0.27 -13.15 12.62
C LEU A 156 1.21 -13.41 12.35
N GLU A 157 1.64 -14.68 12.40
CA GLU A 157 3.03 -15.05 12.10
C GLU A 157 3.42 -14.72 10.66
N PHE A 158 2.47 -14.86 9.70
CA PHE A 158 2.69 -14.48 8.32
C PHE A 158 2.98 -12.98 8.19
N ASP A 159 2.17 -12.14 8.84
CA ASP A 159 2.35 -10.69 8.85
C ASP A 159 3.65 -10.29 9.57
N GLU A 160 3.98 -10.90 10.70
CA GLU A 160 5.24 -10.66 11.41
C GLU A 160 6.48 -10.97 10.56
N VAL A 161 6.46 -12.09 9.82
CA VAL A 161 7.55 -12.45 8.90
C VAL A 161 7.61 -11.45 7.75
N LEU A 162 6.48 -11.08 7.14
CA LEU A 162 6.40 -10.12 6.06
C LEU A 162 6.97 -8.75 6.48
N ASP A 163 6.58 -8.28 7.66
CA ASP A 163 7.08 -7.03 8.24
C ASP A 163 8.59 -7.08 8.53
N SER A 164 9.09 -8.20 9.08
CA SER A 164 10.52 -8.38 9.36
C SER A 164 11.38 -8.33 8.10
N LEU A 165 10.84 -8.79 6.96
CA LEU A 165 11.48 -8.71 5.66
C LEU A 165 11.38 -7.31 5.04
N GLY A 166 10.62 -6.38 5.65
CA GLY A 166 10.32 -5.09 5.05
C GLY A 166 9.58 -5.23 3.72
N ALA A 167 8.87 -6.33 3.54
CA ALA A 167 8.13 -6.63 2.33
C ALA A 167 6.65 -6.24 2.46
N ASN A 168 5.96 -6.14 1.32
CA ASN A 168 4.49 -6.05 1.27
C ASN A 168 3.99 -7.08 0.27
N MET A 169 2.85 -7.65 0.59
CA MET A 169 2.16 -8.58 -0.29
C MET A 169 0.67 -8.24 -0.31
N GLY A 170 0.07 -8.27 -1.49
CA GLY A 170 -1.35 -8.01 -1.67
C GLY A 170 -1.95 -9.07 -2.58
N PHE A 171 -3.17 -9.44 -2.30
CA PHE A 171 -3.95 -10.42 -3.05
C PHE A 171 -5.23 -9.75 -3.52
N GLY A 172 -5.68 -10.07 -4.72
CA GLY A 172 -6.92 -9.49 -5.23
C GLY A 172 -7.38 -10.13 -6.53
N SER A 173 -8.59 -9.78 -6.93
CA SER A 173 -9.17 -10.22 -8.19
C SER A 173 -9.94 -9.09 -8.85
N ASP A 174 -9.80 -8.99 -10.16
CA ASP A 174 -10.59 -8.15 -11.05
C ASP A 174 -11.60 -9.00 -11.83
N LEU A 175 -12.29 -8.39 -12.80
CA LEU A 175 -13.24 -9.10 -13.67
C LEU A 175 -12.61 -10.34 -14.33
N ASP A 176 -11.45 -10.18 -14.92
CA ASP A 176 -10.85 -11.20 -15.78
C ASP A 176 -9.63 -11.88 -15.16
N THR A 177 -8.99 -11.26 -14.18
CA THR A 177 -7.73 -11.73 -13.61
C THR A 177 -7.72 -11.70 -12.09
N SER A 178 -6.98 -12.62 -11.50
CA SER A 178 -6.56 -12.55 -10.09
C SER A 178 -5.07 -12.28 -10.01
N TYR A 179 -4.62 -11.64 -8.95
CA TYR A 179 -3.23 -11.23 -8.83
C TYR A 179 -2.67 -11.33 -7.43
N VAL A 180 -1.37 -11.54 -7.36
CA VAL A 180 -0.55 -11.40 -6.16
C VAL A 180 0.50 -10.34 -6.42
N SER A 181 0.40 -9.21 -5.74
CA SER A 181 1.38 -8.12 -5.80
C SER A 181 2.39 -8.27 -4.68
N ILE A 182 3.66 -8.15 -5.00
CA ILE A 182 4.78 -8.30 -4.06
C ILE A 182 5.71 -7.10 -4.22
N SER A 183 6.04 -6.46 -3.10
CA SER A 183 7.07 -5.42 -3.01
C SER A 183 8.09 -5.85 -1.98
N SER A 184 9.35 -6.01 -2.37
CA SER A 184 10.42 -6.49 -1.50
C SER A 184 11.72 -5.74 -1.71
N LEU A 185 12.54 -5.66 -0.66
CA LEU A 185 13.94 -5.33 -0.82
C LEU A 185 14.64 -6.43 -1.64
N LYS A 186 15.53 -6.04 -2.55
CA LYS A 186 16.27 -7.00 -3.36
C LYS A 186 17.06 -8.01 -2.52
N SER A 187 17.55 -7.60 -1.34
CA SER A 187 18.27 -8.48 -0.40
C SER A 187 17.40 -9.58 0.21
N ASN A 188 16.09 -9.35 0.30
CA ASN A 188 15.13 -10.20 1.00
C ASN A 188 14.13 -10.85 0.02
N LEU A 189 14.45 -10.79 -1.29
CA LEU A 189 13.53 -11.25 -2.33
C LEU A 189 13.27 -12.76 -2.23
N ASP A 190 14.30 -13.55 -2.00
CA ASP A 190 14.17 -15.01 -1.98
C ASP A 190 13.26 -15.45 -0.82
N GLU A 191 13.46 -14.91 0.37
CA GLU A 191 12.62 -15.20 1.54
C GLU A 191 11.18 -14.68 1.33
N THR A 192 11.03 -13.53 0.67
CA THR A 192 9.70 -13.00 0.35
C THR A 192 8.96 -13.88 -0.66
N LEU A 193 9.67 -14.43 -1.65
CA LEU A 193 9.10 -15.36 -2.61
C LEU A 193 8.74 -16.71 -1.97
N ASP A 194 9.52 -17.20 -1.02
CA ASP A 194 9.18 -18.39 -0.25
C ASP A 194 7.90 -18.18 0.58
N LEU A 195 7.74 -16.99 1.16
CA LEU A 195 6.51 -16.63 1.88
C LEU A 195 5.30 -16.54 0.93
N ALA A 196 5.47 -15.95 -0.27
CA ALA A 196 4.44 -15.91 -1.29
C ALA A 196 4.03 -17.31 -1.76
N LYS A 197 5.01 -18.20 -1.93
CA LYS A 197 4.76 -19.61 -2.25
C LYS A 197 3.95 -20.31 -1.17
N GLU A 198 4.21 -20.06 0.12
CA GLU A 198 3.42 -20.61 1.21
C GLU A 198 1.95 -20.15 1.11
N ALA A 199 1.70 -18.86 0.85
CA ALA A 199 0.36 -18.33 0.72
C ALA A 199 -0.39 -18.90 -0.49
N ILE A 200 0.27 -19.02 -1.65
CA ILE A 200 -0.38 -19.46 -2.90
C ILE A 200 -0.58 -20.98 -2.93
N MET A 201 0.42 -21.76 -2.47
CA MET A 201 0.43 -23.21 -2.66
C MET A 201 -0.09 -23.99 -1.46
N PHE A 202 -0.08 -23.39 -0.28
CA PHE A 202 -0.38 -24.10 0.97
C PHE A 202 -1.30 -23.32 1.92
N PRO A 203 -2.32 -22.59 1.44
CA PRO A 203 -3.29 -21.94 2.31
C PRO A 203 -4.10 -22.99 3.08
N THR A 204 -4.47 -22.69 4.33
CA THR A 204 -5.22 -23.62 5.20
C THR A 204 -6.65 -23.18 5.46
N PHE A 205 -6.99 -21.96 5.14
CA PHE A 205 -8.33 -21.39 5.31
C PHE A 205 -8.92 -21.64 6.71
N PRO A 206 -8.31 -21.14 7.79
CA PRO A 206 -8.74 -21.42 9.15
C PRO A 206 -10.19 -20.91 9.38
N LYS A 207 -11.03 -21.72 10.03
CA LYS A 207 -12.45 -21.36 10.27
C LYS A 207 -12.62 -20.07 11.05
N THR A 208 -11.70 -19.74 11.95
CA THR A 208 -11.67 -18.48 12.72
C THR A 208 -11.48 -17.30 11.79
N GLU A 209 -10.53 -17.39 10.87
CA GLU A 209 -10.22 -16.32 9.92
C GLU A 209 -11.32 -16.18 8.87
N ILE A 210 -11.90 -17.29 8.39
CA ILE A 210 -13.10 -17.25 7.53
C ILE A 210 -14.21 -16.44 8.21
N ALA A 211 -14.49 -16.70 9.50
CA ALA A 211 -15.52 -15.98 10.23
C ALA A 211 -15.18 -14.49 10.40
N ARG A 212 -13.91 -14.18 10.69
CA ARG A 212 -13.42 -12.82 10.85
C ARG A 212 -13.53 -12.01 9.56
N ILE A 213 -12.96 -12.51 8.45
CA ILE A 213 -12.98 -11.84 7.14
C ILE A 213 -14.42 -11.70 6.63
N LYS A 214 -15.23 -12.75 6.74
CA LYS A 214 -16.67 -12.66 6.39
C LYS A 214 -17.38 -11.52 7.14
N ASN A 215 -17.18 -11.40 8.44
CA ASN A 215 -17.81 -10.33 9.22
C ASN A 215 -17.30 -8.94 8.82
N GLN A 216 -16.01 -8.80 8.50
CA GLN A 216 -15.43 -7.55 8.00
C GLN A 216 -16.00 -7.17 6.63
N THR A 217 -16.10 -8.12 5.71
CA THR A 217 -16.66 -7.92 4.36
C THR A 217 -18.13 -7.51 4.44
N LEU A 218 -18.94 -8.21 5.25
CA LEU A 218 -20.34 -7.84 5.46
C LEU A 218 -20.50 -6.45 6.08
N ALA A 219 -19.63 -6.07 7.01
CA ALA A 219 -19.65 -4.73 7.59
C ALA A 219 -19.25 -3.65 6.58
N ALA A 220 -18.29 -3.95 5.68
CA ALA A 220 -17.89 -3.06 4.59
C ALA A 220 -19.02 -2.88 3.57
N LEU A 221 -19.69 -3.95 3.18
CA LEU A 221 -20.84 -3.91 2.26
C LEU A 221 -21.98 -3.07 2.84
N ARG A 222 -22.33 -3.27 4.12
CA ARG A 222 -23.35 -2.46 4.81
C ARG A 222 -22.97 -0.98 4.83
N ARG A 223 -21.73 -0.63 5.12
CA ARG A 223 -21.27 0.77 5.06
C ARG A 223 -21.40 1.36 3.67
N ALA A 224 -21.06 0.60 2.64
CA ALA A 224 -21.16 1.04 1.24
C ALA A 224 -22.60 1.38 0.82
N GLU A 225 -23.62 0.77 1.42
CA GLU A 225 -25.03 1.08 1.17
C GLU A 225 -25.43 2.50 1.60
N PHE A 226 -24.70 3.07 2.57
CA PHE A 226 -24.95 4.43 3.08
C PHE A 226 -24.00 5.48 2.50
N GLN A 227 -23.09 5.10 1.62
CA GLN A 227 -22.16 6.02 0.97
C GLN A 227 -22.69 6.42 -0.42
N PRO A 228 -23.03 7.70 -0.65
CA PRO A 228 -23.64 8.14 -1.93
C PRO A 228 -22.81 7.79 -3.16
N SER A 229 -21.48 7.92 -3.09
CA SER A 229 -20.58 7.54 -4.19
C SER A 229 -20.63 6.05 -4.49
N SER A 230 -20.62 5.19 -3.47
CA SER A 230 -20.70 3.73 -3.64
C SER A 230 -22.02 3.31 -4.25
N VAL A 231 -23.13 3.93 -3.81
CA VAL A 231 -24.47 3.69 -4.38
C VAL A 231 -24.52 4.15 -5.84
N ALA A 232 -23.97 5.32 -6.15
CA ALA A 232 -23.93 5.84 -7.52
C ALA A 232 -23.13 4.91 -8.45
N PHE A 233 -21.91 4.52 -8.07
CA PHE A 233 -21.08 3.62 -8.88
C PHE A 233 -21.70 2.25 -9.07
N ARG A 234 -22.39 1.70 -8.06
CA ARG A 234 -23.06 0.40 -8.18
C ARG A 234 -24.21 0.42 -9.18
N ASN A 235 -24.91 1.56 -9.31
CA ASN A 235 -26.10 1.69 -10.16
C ASN A 235 -25.78 2.24 -11.56
N ILE A 236 -24.60 2.80 -11.81
CA ILE A 236 -24.28 3.47 -13.10
C ILE A 236 -24.35 2.48 -14.26
N GLY A 237 -23.92 1.23 -14.06
CA GLY A 237 -23.99 0.19 -15.08
C GLY A 237 -25.41 -0.22 -15.49
N ASN A 238 -26.40 0.04 -14.64
CA ASN A 238 -27.81 -0.21 -14.95
C ASN A 238 -28.50 0.97 -15.65
N LEU A 239 -27.81 2.13 -15.70
CA LEU A 239 -28.32 3.37 -16.28
C LEU A 239 -27.73 3.67 -17.66
N LEU A 240 -26.66 2.97 -18.04
CA LEU A 240 -25.98 3.05 -19.33
C LEU A 240 -26.34 1.88 -20.23
#